data_4c54537e38b33c5b0014a0d1564929be
#
_entry.id   4c54537e38b33c5b0014a0d1564929be
#
_cell.length_a   1.000
_cell.length_b   1.000
_cell.length_c   1.000
_cell.angle_alpha   90.00
_cell.angle_beta   90.00
_cell.angle_gamma   90.00
#
_symmetry.space_group_name_H-M   'P 1'
#
loop_
_entity.id
_entity.type
_entity.pdbx_description
1 polymer ?
#
loop_
_entity_poly.entity_id
_entity_poly.type
_entity_poly.pdbx_seq_one_letter_code
_entity_poly.pdbx_strand_id
1 'polypeptide(L)'
;STIKTKLKNKPQLVEALELLQYDVKEDQELKVTGAHGIGHETVEAEVAIAQDIGFRMDPRTGEYELVTDLETWNQPIPVERFIDKVNQQYARMTIHNTVKDMGFEVEDEWEMVDGSIELTVNRWV
;
A
#
# COMPACT_ATOMS: atom_id res chain seq x y z
N SER A 1 -3.60 -15.98 0.39
CA SER A 1 -2.61 -15.54 1.38
C SER A 1 -2.95 -14.16 1.90
N THR A 2 -2.73 -13.95 3.18
CA THR A 2 -2.95 -12.67 3.83
C THR A 2 -1.64 -12.22 4.49
N ILE A 3 -1.23 -10.99 4.19
CA ILE A 3 -0.01 -10.42 4.74
C ILE A 3 -0.38 -9.15 5.50
N LYS A 4 -0.01 -9.10 6.78
CA LYS A 4 -0.33 -7.94 7.63
C LYS A 4 0.55 -6.76 7.30
N THR A 5 -0.04 -5.56 7.36
CA THR A 5 0.68 -4.30 7.22
C THR A 5 0.40 -3.42 8.43
N LYS A 6 1.06 -2.26 8.48
CA LYS A 6 0.79 -1.23 9.49
C LYS A 6 0.08 -0.02 8.89
N LEU A 7 -0.46 -0.16 7.70
CA LEU A 7 -1.12 0.91 6.97
C LEU A 7 -2.55 1.09 7.49
N LYS A 8 -2.92 2.30 7.86
CA LYS A 8 -4.21 2.56 8.51
C LYS A 8 -5.12 3.53 7.76
N ASN A 9 -4.55 4.39 6.91
CA ASN A 9 -5.29 5.48 6.28
C ASN A 9 -5.65 5.08 4.85
N LYS A 10 -6.93 4.86 4.59
CA LYS A 10 -7.42 4.43 3.28
C LYS A 10 -7.08 5.43 2.16
N PRO A 11 -7.41 6.74 2.27
CA PRO A 11 -7.06 7.68 1.20
C PRO A 11 -5.57 7.72 0.89
N GLN A 12 -4.73 7.64 1.90
CA GLN A 12 -3.27 7.65 1.73
C GLN A 12 -2.78 6.37 1.05
N LEU A 13 -3.36 5.21 1.40
CA LEU A 13 -3.04 3.94 0.74
C LEU A 13 -3.43 3.98 -0.74
N VAL A 14 -4.63 4.46 -1.04
CA VAL A 14 -5.10 4.61 -2.43
C VAL A 14 -4.16 5.52 -3.22
N GLU A 15 -3.81 6.67 -2.65
CA GLU A 15 -2.91 7.61 -3.31
C GLU A 15 -1.51 7.01 -3.53
N ALA A 16 -0.98 6.28 -2.55
CA ALA A 16 0.30 5.60 -2.68
C ALA A 16 0.29 4.60 -3.84
N LEU A 17 -0.77 3.81 -3.94
CA LEU A 17 -0.92 2.82 -5.02
C LEU A 17 -1.04 3.51 -6.39
N GLU A 18 -1.80 4.60 -6.46
CA GLU A 18 -1.94 5.37 -7.70
C GLU A 18 -0.62 6.01 -8.13
N LEU A 19 0.16 6.52 -7.20
CA LEU A 19 1.49 7.06 -7.48
C LEU A 19 2.46 5.98 -7.96
N LEU A 20 2.24 4.73 -7.56
CA LEU A 20 2.99 3.58 -8.06
C LEU A 20 2.46 3.06 -9.41
N GLN A 21 1.49 3.78 -10.01
CA GLN A 21 0.93 3.48 -11.33
C GLN A 21 -0.04 2.29 -11.35
N TYR A 22 -0.61 1.93 -10.21
CA TYR A 22 -1.67 0.92 -10.18
C TYR A 22 -3.04 1.55 -10.41
N ASP A 23 -3.91 0.81 -11.09
CA ASP A 23 -5.31 1.19 -11.27
C ASP A 23 -6.11 0.70 -10.06
N VAL A 24 -6.50 1.64 -9.20
CA VAL A 24 -7.15 1.31 -7.93
C VAL A 24 -8.66 1.37 -8.06
N LYS A 25 -9.31 0.30 -7.60
CA LYS A 25 -10.77 0.24 -7.46
C LYS A 25 -11.11 0.01 -6.00
N GLU A 26 -12.17 0.66 -5.54
CA GLU A 26 -12.62 0.53 -4.15
C GLU A 26 -13.79 -0.45 -4.05
N ASP A 27 -13.90 -1.10 -2.89
CA ASP A 27 -15.00 -1.99 -2.53
C ASP A 27 -15.24 -3.10 -3.58
N GLN A 28 -14.22 -3.90 -3.80
CA GLN A 28 -14.25 -5.00 -4.78
C GLN A 28 -14.24 -6.35 -4.10
N GLU A 29 -14.75 -7.35 -4.81
CA GLU A 29 -14.60 -8.74 -4.44
C GLU A 29 -13.37 -9.32 -5.13
N LEU A 30 -12.50 -9.95 -4.34
CA LEU A 30 -11.32 -10.64 -4.85
C LEU A 30 -11.59 -12.13 -4.97
N LYS A 31 -11.04 -12.76 -6.00
CA LYS A 31 -11.05 -14.20 -6.16
C LYS A 31 -9.68 -14.75 -5.85
N VAL A 32 -9.58 -15.53 -4.81
CA VAL A 32 -8.31 -16.12 -4.36
C VAL A 32 -8.47 -17.63 -4.18
N THR A 33 -7.37 -18.35 -4.22
CA THR A 33 -7.37 -19.79 -3.97
C THR A 33 -7.87 -20.05 -2.56
N GLY A 34 -8.80 -20.97 -2.43
CA GLY A 34 -9.38 -21.33 -1.15
C GLY A 34 -8.42 -22.06 -0.22
N ALA A 35 -8.87 -22.32 0.99
CA ALA A 35 -8.10 -23.05 1.98
C ALA A 35 -7.62 -24.39 1.41
N HIS A 36 -6.38 -24.76 1.73
CA HIS A 36 -5.74 -26.00 1.27
C HIS A 36 -5.56 -26.09 -0.26
N GLY A 37 -5.61 -24.97 -0.96
CA GLY A 37 -5.43 -24.94 -2.42
C GLY A 37 -6.60 -25.52 -3.21
N ILE A 38 -7.77 -25.68 -2.59
CA ILE A 38 -8.96 -26.25 -3.22
C ILE A 38 -9.98 -25.15 -3.51
N GLY A 39 -10.37 -25.03 -4.80
CA GLY A 39 -11.37 -24.08 -5.23
C GLY A 39 -10.96 -22.64 -5.06
N HIS A 40 -11.94 -21.75 -5.11
CA HIS A 40 -11.73 -20.30 -4.96
C HIS A 40 -12.60 -19.76 -3.83
N GLU A 41 -12.09 -18.80 -3.11
CA GLU A 41 -12.85 -18.00 -2.15
C GLU A 41 -13.06 -16.61 -2.71
N THR A 42 -14.14 -15.98 -2.30
CA THR A 42 -14.38 -14.56 -2.55
C THR A 42 -14.10 -13.79 -1.29
N VAL A 43 -13.26 -12.78 -1.39
CA VAL A 43 -12.89 -11.91 -0.27
C VAL A 43 -13.21 -10.47 -0.64
N GLU A 44 -13.92 -9.77 0.25
CA GLU A 44 -14.18 -8.34 0.05
C GLU A 44 -12.96 -7.53 0.44
N ALA A 45 -12.60 -6.57 -0.42
CA ALA A 45 -11.47 -5.67 -0.19
C ALA A 45 -11.91 -4.23 -0.40
N GLU A 46 -11.57 -3.35 0.53
CA GLU A 46 -11.86 -1.93 0.42
C GLU A 46 -11.04 -1.29 -0.69
N VAL A 47 -9.85 -1.83 -0.95
CA VAL A 47 -8.93 -1.32 -1.98
C VAL A 47 -8.42 -2.49 -2.80
N ALA A 48 -8.57 -2.44 -4.11
CA ALA A 48 -8.13 -3.50 -5.02
C ALA A 48 -7.35 -2.94 -6.20
N ILE A 49 -6.32 -3.67 -6.63
CA ILE A 49 -5.53 -3.32 -7.82
C ILE A 49 -5.63 -4.37 -8.91
N ALA A 50 -6.19 -5.54 -8.60
CA ALA A 50 -6.45 -6.63 -9.55
C ALA A 50 -7.57 -7.51 -8.99
N GLN A 51 -8.00 -8.51 -9.78
CA GLN A 51 -9.04 -9.44 -9.35
C GLN A 51 -8.63 -10.31 -8.16
N ASP A 52 -7.33 -10.47 -7.94
CA ASP A 52 -6.74 -11.34 -6.94
C ASP A 52 -5.76 -10.60 -6.02
N ILE A 53 -5.74 -9.27 -6.04
CA ILE A 53 -4.83 -8.46 -5.22
C ILE A 53 -5.59 -7.28 -4.64
N GLY A 54 -5.64 -7.19 -3.33
CA GLY A 54 -6.28 -6.07 -2.65
C GLY A 54 -5.89 -5.95 -1.20
N PHE A 55 -6.43 -4.92 -0.57
CA PHE A 55 -6.21 -4.63 0.84
C PHE A 55 -7.54 -4.61 1.56
N ARG A 56 -7.59 -5.30 2.69
CA ARG A 56 -8.76 -5.39 3.55
C ARG A 56 -8.37 -4.95 4.95
N MET A 57 -9.18 -4.10 5.56
CA MET A 57 -8.93 -3.67 6.93
C MET A 57 -9.24 -4.78 7.93
N ASP A 58 -8.31 -5.03 8.83
CA ASP A 58 -8.54 -5.88 9.99
C ASP A 58 -9.29 -5.04 11.03
N PRO A 59 -10.56 -5.39 11.35
CA PRO A 59 -11.34 -4.59 12.30
C PRO A 59 -10.80 -4.62 13.72
N ARG A 60 -9.96 -5.60 14.07
CA ARG A 60 -9.36 -5.69 15.40
C ARG A 60 -8.22 -4.69 15.58
N THR A 61 -7.47 -4.41 14.54
CA THR A 61 -6.27 -3.55 14.62
C THR A 61 -6.46 -2.20 13.94
N GLY A 62 -7.42 -2.09 13.01
CA GLY A 62 -7.58 -0.92 12.16
C GLY A 62 -6.50 -0.82 11.09
N GLU A 63 -5.72 -1.84 10.90
CA GLU A 63 -4.65 -1.90 9.92
C GLU A 63 -5.07 -2.73 8.71
N TYR A 64 -4.62 -2.34 7.53
CA TYR A 64 -4.90 -3.07 6.31
C TYR A 64 -4.05 -4.32 6.20
N GLU A 65 -4.64 -5.36 5.65
CA GLU A 65 -3.96 -6.59 5.28
C GLU A 65 -3.93 -6.69 3.75
N LEU A 66 -2.80 -7.08 3.20
CA LEU A 66 -2.74 -7.45 1.79
C LEU A 66 -3.33 -8.85 1.63
N VAL A 67 -4.35 -8.97 0.80
CA VAL A 67 -4.94 -10.25 0.42
C VAL A 67 -4.58 -10.52 -1.03
N THR A 68 -3.95 -11.64 -1.28
CA THR A 68 -3.54 -12.02 -2.63
C THR A 68 -3.49 -13.54 -2.79
N ASP A 69 -3.53 -13.96 -4.04
CA ASP A 69 -3.33 -15.34 -4.43
C ASP A 69 -1.91 -15.48 -4.98
N LEU A 70 -1.03 -16.14 -4.22
CA LEU A 70 0.36 -16.31 -4.63
C LEU A 70 0.51 -17.21 -5.84
N GLU A 71 -0.46 -18.09 -6.10
CA GLU A 71 -0.44 -18.98 -7.27
C GLU A 71 -0.72 -18.23 -8.56
N THR A 72 -1.53 -17.17 -8.51
CA THR A 72 -1.88 -16.37 -9.68
C THR A 72 -1.17 -15.02 -9.71
N TRP A 73 -0.26 -14.78 -8.78
CA TRP A 73 0.49 -13.53 -8.74
C TRP A 73 1.20 -13.28 -10.07
N ASN A 74 0.81 -12.22 -10.76
CA ASN A 74 1.28 -11.89 -12.09
C ASN A 74 1.69 -10.42 -12.20
N GLN A 75 2.48 -9.97 -11.24
CA GLN A 75 3.05 -8.62 -11.26
C GLN A 75 4.52 -8.69 -11.67
N PRO A 76 5.08 -7.59 -12.21
CA PRO A 76 6.48 -7.57 -12.65
C PRO A 76 7.49 -7.78 -11.53
N ILE A 77 7.07 -7.64 -10.28
CA ILE A 77 7.94 -7.78 -9.10
C ILE A 77 7.34 -8.79 -8.13
N PRO A 78 8.16 -9.45 -7.30
CA PRO A 78 7.66 -10.35 -6.26
C PRO A 78 6.78 -9.62 -5.22
N VAL A 79 5.93 -10.37 -4.51
CA VAL A 79 5.00 -9.80 -3.53
C VAL A 79 5.73 -9.02 -2.43
N GLU A 80 6.89 -9.49 -1.98
CA GLU A 80 7.68 -8.80 -0.96
C GLU A 80 8.16 -7.42 -1.45
N ARG A 81 8.58 -7.34 -2.70
CA ARG A 81 8.98 -6.07 -3.31
C ARG A 81 7.80 -5.13 -3.49
N PHE A 82 6.65 -5.67 -3.84
CA PHE A 82 5.43 -4.88 -3.96
C PHE A 82 5.09 -4.24 -2.61
N ILE A 83 5.10 -5.03 -1.53
CA ILE A 83 4.83 -4.52 -0.18
C ILE A 83 5.85 -3.45 0.22
N ASP A 84 7.12 -3.69 -0.04
CA ASP A 84 8.17 -2.71 0.27
C ASP A 84 7.94 -1.38 -0.44
N LYS A 85 7.56 -1.43 -1.71
CA LYS A 85 7.28 -0.23 -2.49
C LYS A 85 6.06 0.53 -1.97
N VAL A 86 5.01 -0.20 -1.61
CA VAL A 86 3.80 0.42 -1.04
C VAL A 86 4.14 1.07 0.30
N ASN A 87 4.84 0.37 1.18
CA ASN A 87 5.26 0.90 2.48
C ASN A 87 6.14 2.15 2.32
N GLN A 88 7.09 2.12 1.40
CA GLN A 88 7.99 3.25 1.14
C GLN A 88 7.19 4.47 0.65
N GLN A 89 6.33 4.27 -0.33
CA GLN A 89 5.53 5.37 -0.89
C GLN A 89 4.55 5.94 0.15
N TYR A 90 3.93 5.08 0.94
CA TYR A 90 3.04 5.48 2.01
C TYR A 90 3.79 6.29 3.08
N ALA A 91 4.96 5.81 3.51
CA ALA A 91 5.79 6.51 4.50
C ALA A 91 6.25 7.87 3.98
N ARG A 92 6.64 7.94 2.70
CA ARG A 92 7.01 9.20 2.04
C ARG A 92 5.88 10.22 2.12
N MET A 93 4.66 9.79 1.83
CA MET A 93 3.49 10.66 1.91
C MET A 93 3.19 11.11 3.34
N THR A 94 3.37 10.23 4.31
CA THR A 94 3.20 10.58 5.72
C THR A 94 4.16 11.69 6.12
N ILE A 95 5.42 11.60 5.72
CA ILE A 95 6.43 12.62 6.00
C ILE A 95 6.07 13.94 5.32
N HIS A 96 5.72 13.91 4.04
CA HIS A 96 5.31 15.11 3.31
C HIS A 96 4.13 15.81 3.96
N ASN A 97 3.10 15.06 4.33
CA ASN A 97 1.92 15.60 4.98
C ASN A 97 2.26 16.19 6.36
N THR A 98 3.09 15.50 7.13
CA THR A 98 3.50 15.94 8.46
C THR A 98 4.27 17.25 8.40
N VAL A 99 5.29 17.36 7.53
CA VAL A 99 6.10 18.58 7.43
C VAL A 99 5.25 19.74 6.92
N LYS A 100 4.33 19.49 6.01
CA LYS A 100 3.40 20.50 5.51
C LYS A 100 2.50 21.03 6.62
N ASP A 101 1.94 20.13 7.44
CA ASP A 101 1.07 20.50 8.58
C ASP A 101 1.84 21.28 9.63
N MET A 102 3.15 21.09 9.74
CA MET A 102 4.02 21.84 10.64
C MET A 102 4.46 23.20 10.08
N GLY A 103 4.01 23.56 8.88
CA GLY A 103 4.35 24.84 8.27
C GLY A 103 5.65 24.85 7.47
N PHE A 104 6.09 23.68 7.03
CA PHE A 104 7.28 23.56 6.17
C PHE A 104 6.90 23.14 4.77
N GLU A 105 7.77 23.44 3.81
CA GLU A 105 7.71 22.89 2.47
C GLU A 105 8.96 22.07 2.17
N VAL A 106 8.84 21.06 1.33
CA VAL A 106 9.95 20.20 0.94
C VAL A 106 10.73 20.89 -0.17
N GLU A 107 12.04 21.12 0.04
CA GLU A 107 12.94 21.65 -0.97
C GLU A 107 13.52 20.55 -1.83
N ASP A 108 14.11 19.55 -1.17
CA ASP A 108 14.79 18.44 -1.82
C ASP A 108 14.40 17.14 -1.14
N GLU A 109 14.40 16.09 -1.93
CA GLU A 109 14.12 14.75 -1.48
C GLU A 109 14.99 13.76 -2.23
N TRP A 110 15.55 12.79 -1.52
CA TRP A 110 16.30 11.71 -2.17
C TRP A 110 16.17 10.41 -1.38
N GLU A 111 16.31 9.31 -2.12
CA GLU A 111 16.28 7.97 -1.57
C GLU A 111 17.70 7.51 -1.23
N MET A 112 17.89 7.01 -0.03
CA MET A 112 19.16 6.47 0.43
C MET A 112 19.34 5.04 -0.03
N VAL A 113 20.58 4.53 0.05
CA VAL A 113 20.91 3.17 -0.38
C VAL A 113 20.10 2.11 0.38
N ASP A 114 19.78 2.37 1.65
CA ASP A 114 19.00 1.46 2.49
C ASP A 114 17.48 1.54 2.26
N GLY A 115 17.03 2.35 1.30
CA GLY A 115 15.63 2.55 0.99
C GLY A 115 14.95 3.64 1.80
N SER A 116 15.62 4.23 2.78
CA SER A 116 15.09 5.36 3.53
C SER A 116 15.05 6.62 2.66
N ILE A 117 14.23 7.59 3.05
CA ILE A 117 14.06 8.85 2.32
C ILE A 117 14.51 9.98 3.23
N GLU A 118 15.38 10.85 2.70
CA GLU A 118 15.77 12.08 3.37
C GLU A 118 15.15 13.29 2.68
N LEU A 119 14.73 14.24 3.47
CA LEU A 119 14.16 15.50 3.00
C LEU A 119 14.94 16.69 3.52
N THR A 120 15.06 17.72 2.69
CA THR A 120 15.39 19.06 3.15
C THR A 120 14.13 19.89 3.11
N VAL A 121 13.85 20.62 4.18
CA VAL A 121 12.62 21.41 4.29
C VAL A 121 12.94 22.85 4.64
N ASN A 122 12.08 23.76 4.16
CA ASN A 122 12.10 25.17 4.51
C ASN A 122 10.81 25.54 5.21
N ARG A 123 10.92 26.48 6.14
CA ARG A 123 9.74 27.02 6.79
C ARG A 123 8.89 27.78 5.77
N TRP A 124 7.62 27.48 5.75
CA TRP A 124 6.65 28.21 4.97
C TRP A 124 6.45 29.59 5.60
N VAL A 125 6.66 30.65 4.84
CA VAL A 125 6.56 32.03 5.32
C VAL A 125 5.46 32.77 4.60
#